data_cb0267ad8c0591b6a4e2924747822296
#
_entry.id   cb0267ad8c0591b6a4e2924747822296
#
_cell.length_a   1.000
_cell.length_b   1.000
_cell.length_c   1.000
_cell.angle_alpha   90.00
_cell.angle_beta   90.00
_cell.angle_gamma   90.00
#
_symmetry.space_group_name_H-M   'P 1'
#
loop_
_entity.id
_entity.type
_entity.pdbx_description
1 polymer ?
#
loop_
_entity_poly.entity_id
_entity_poly.type
_entity_poly.pdbx_seq_one_letter_code
_entity_poly.pdbx_strand_id
1 'polypeptide(L)'
;MKYITTLVLIFSFCIFSSCEYFLTGEKLDSNHNKVGDVDQISVEALFVGSQVTLYGVMEGYLSRLVTMFMQQLGGQLYSHADDYKCAPLDWRLDDRWSDLYGTGGLVDLRTIQSKSGAQEKYLLKGISQLWEALVFSTAADLWGDLPYSQAVNSLYTEPEFDSQKSIHDATLNLIDRAIENIERGQDFSNLNDFTFNGDQEKWIACARTLQARITLNWAEVNGASAYTDALALANQGVSDPTGGGDWKPFHQEGSNGEESIWHQFFEENLYVMGAGMLLVDMLKKDNDGRLTIYFDQESAFNDTVVGISPQSEIPPYASQLNELTVGSESWGVEWISWHENQFIIAECQYQLGQEQESLNTLNNILSNLEQKWRGFDPNCQLPRYSNINGPDLFRVIMNEKYKAMFLNMQSISDWRRTGFPLFIDKNGNSTECEGGIPRRLLYPELEKKTNSNVPPGDSIFDRVENDPS
;
A
#
# COMPACT_ATOMS: atom_id res chain seq x y z
N MET A 1 68.74 -4.35 -32.70
CA MET A 1 67.38 -4.12 -33.14
C MET A 1 66.54 -5.43 -33.25
N LYS A 2 67.02 -6.51 -33.88
CA LYS A 2 66.23 -7.76 -34.02
C LYS A 2 65.77 -8.39 -32.68
N TYR A 3 66.58 -8.38 -31.63
CA TYR A 3 66.25 -8.99 -30.33
C TYR A 3 65.27 -8.14 -29.52
N ILE A 4 65.18 -6.85 -29.68
CA ILE A 4 64.26 -5.94 -29.01
C ILE A 4 62.86 -6.13 -29.61
N THR A 5 62.75 -6.29 -30.93
CA THR A 5 61.46 -6.51 -31.60
C THR A 5 60.87 -7.87 -31.24
N THR A 6 61.72 -8.91 -31.08
CA THR A 6 61.26 -10.24 -30.64
C THR A 6 60.80 -10.24 -29.18
N LEU A 7 61.47 -9.49 -28.29
CA LEU A 7 61.09 -9.36 -26.88
C LEU A 7 59.78 -8.61 -26.72
N VAL A 8 59.52 -7.57 -27.50
CA VAL A 8 58.27 -6.80 -27.50
C VAL A 8 57.12 -7.63 -28.03
N LEU A 9 57.35 -8.46 -29.05
CA LEU A 9 56.33 -9.39 -29.58
C LEU A 9 55.96 -10.50 -28.57
N ILE A 10 56.94 -11.07 -27.87
CA ILE A 10 56.70 -12.07 -26.82
C ILE A 10 55.96 -11.44 -25.64
N PHE A 11 56.30 -10.24 -25.22
CA PHE A 11 55.64 -9.53 -24.13
C PHE A 11 54.19 -9.13 -24.49
N SER A 12 53.93 -8.73 -25.75
CA SER A 12 52.57 -8.43 -26.26
C SER A 12 51.70 -9.68 -26.32
N PHE A 13 52.26 -10.86 -26.66
CA PHE A 13 51.54 -12.11 -26.72
C PHE A 13 51.16 -12.64 -25.33
N CYS A 14 52.00 -12.42 -24.31
CA CYS A 14 51.70 -12.77 -22.93
C CYS A 14 50.57 -11.92 -22.27
N ILE A 15 50.38 -10.69 -22.75
CA ILE A 15 49.35 -9.79 -22.23
C ILE A 15 47.93 -10.22 -22.71
N PHE A 16 47.84 -10.78 -23.93
CA PHE A 16 46.54 -11.23 -24.47
C PHE A 16 46.09 -12.59 -23.99
N SER A 17 46.98 -13.43 -23.46
CA SER A 17 46.58 -14.75 -22.90
C SER A 17 46.28 -14.73 -21.40
N SER A 18 46.45 -13.59 -20.72
CA SER A 18 46.24 -13.49 -19.27
C SER A 18 44.83 -13.09 -18.85
N CYS A 19 44.01 -12.60 -19.79
CA CYS A 19 42.69 -12.09 -19.42
C CYS A 19 41.56 -13.14 -19.46
N GLU A 20 41.72 -14.23 -20.24
CA GLU A 20 40.65 -15.24 -20.35
C GLU A 20 40.44 -16.06 -19.06
N TYR A 21 41.54 -16.34 -18.34
CA TYR A 21 41.47 -17.15 -17.10
C TYR A 21 41.24 -16.34 -15.81
N PHE A 22 41.35 -15.02 -15.88
CA PHE A 22 41.11 -14.16 -14.72
C PHE A 22 39.64 -13.87 -14.48
N LEU A 23 38.80 -13.91 -15.53
CA LEU A 23 37.37 -13.65 -15.51
C LEU A 23 36.53 -14.91 -15.66
N THR A 24 37.15 -16.07 -15.79
CA THR A 24 36.46 -17.38 -15.89
C THR A 24 36.97 -18.33 -14.83
N GLY A 25 36.09 -19.12 -14.28
CA GLY A 25 36.40 -20.16 -13.29
C GLY A 25 35.18 -20.59 -12.52
N GLU A 26 35.16 -21.83 -12.07
CA GLU A 26 34.02 -22.45 -11.38
C GLU A 26 33.43 -21.58 -10.23
N LYS A 27 34.29 -20.76 -9.61
CA LYS A 27 33.88 -19.83 -8.54
C LYS A 27 33.38 -18.45 -9.04
N LEU A 28 33.69 -18.09 -10.29
CA LEU A 28 33.24 -16.83 -10.90
C LEU A 28 32.06 -17.08 -11.84
N ASP A 29 32.02 -18.24 -12.49
CA ASP A 29 30.97 -18.61 -13.42
C ASP A 29 29.76 -19.24 -12.73
N SER A 30 29.92 -19.70 -11.50
CA SER A 30 28.82 -20.18 -10.66
C SER A 30 28.68 -19.35 -9.38
N ASN A 31 27.62 -18.59 -9.29
CA ASN A 31 27.24 -17.98 -8.01
C ASN A 31 26.61 -19.05 -7.13
N HIS A 32 27.38 -19.62 -6.19
CA HIS A 32 26.91 -20.64 -5.27
C HIS A 32 25.78 -20.16 -4.33
N ASN A 33 25.57 -18.85 -4.25
CA ASN A 33 24.46 -18.24 -3.52
C ASN A 33 23.23 -17.99 -4.43
N LYS A 34 23.36 -18.22 -5.75
CA LYS A 34 22.24 -18.14 -6.67
C LYS A 34 21.61 -19.52 -6.77
N VAL A 35 20.38 -19.64 -6.36
CA VAL A 35 19.59 -20.86 -6.63
C VAL A 35 19.54 -21.01 -8.15
N GLY A 36 20.14 -22.08 -8.66
CA GLY A 36 20.35 -22.28 -10.10
C GLY A 36 19.06 -22.52 -10.87
N ASP A 37 18.01 -22.95 -10.17
CA ASP A 37 16.71 -23.26 -10.77
C ASP A 37 15.61 -22.96 -9.75
N VAL A 38 14.68 -22.04 -10.11
CA VAL A 38 13.48 -21.72 -9.34
C VAL A 38 12.63 -22.96 -9.09
N ASP A 39 12.74 -23.98 -9.95
CA ASP A 39 12.03 -25.25 -9.77
C ASP A 39 12.51 -26.05 -8.54
N GLN A 40 13.69 -25.76 -8.01
CA GLN A 40 14.22 -26.40 -6.79
C GLN A 40 13.79 -25.70 -5.49
N ILE A 41 13.21 -24.48 -5.58
CA ILE A 41 12.70 -23.76 -4.41
C ILE A 41 11.32 -24.28 -4.06
N SER A 42 11.09 -24.58 -2.77
CA SER A 42 9.76 -24.94 -2.30
C SER A 42 8.78 -23.77 -2.42
N VAL A 43 7.50 -24.08 -2.61
CA VAL A 43 6.46 -23.04 -2.73
C VAL A 43 6.31 -22.24 -1.44
N GLU A 44 6.57 -22.87 -0.29
CA GLU A 44 6.55 -22.22 1.03
C GLU A 44 7.69 -21.21 1.18
N ALA A 45 8.89 -21.54 0.68
CA ALA A 45 10.01 -20.60 0.71
C ALA A 45 9.80 -19.42 -0.24
N LEU A 46 9.24 -19.64 -1.44
CA LEU A 46 8.83 -18.55 -2.34
C LEU A 46 7.77 -17.67 -1.68
N PHE A 47 6.80 -18.27 -0.98
CA PHE A 47 5.73 -17.53 -0.30
C PHE A 47 6.26 -16.62 0.82
N VAL A 48 7.22 -17.12 1.62
CA VAL A 48 7.91 -16.29 2.63
C VAL A 48 8.58 -15.07 1.96
N GLY A 49 9.34 -15.28 0.89
CA GLY A 49 9.99 -14.21 0.14
C GLY A 49 8.99 -13.20 -0.42
N SER A 50 7.86 -13.69 -0.96
CA SER A 50 6.81 -12.82 -1.50
C SER A 50 6.15 -11.98 -0.40
N GLN A 51 5.81 -12.55 0.77
CA GLN A 51 5.25 -11.77 1.87
C GLN A 51 6.18 -10.62 2.27
N VAL A 52 7.48 -10.87 2.45
CA VAL A 52 8.45 -9.85 2.85
C VAL A 52 8.58 -8.74 1.79
N THR A 53 8.70 -9.11 0.50
CA THR A 53 8.77 -8.13 -0.59
C THR A 53 7.51 -7.27 -0.64
N LEU A 54 6.32 -7.90 -0.52
CA LEU A 54 5.06 -7.20 -0.62
C LEU A 54 4.76 -6.33 0.61
N TYR A 55 5.32 -6.63 1.78
CA TYR A 55 5.34 -5.68 2.90
C TYR A 55 6.07 -4.39 2.49
N GLY A 56 7.24 -4.50 1.83
CA GLY A 56 7.96 -3.35 1.29
C GLY A 56 7.17 -2.56 0.25
N VAL A 57 6.37 -3.22 -0.58
CA VAL A 57 5.47 -2.56 -1.54
C VAL A 57 4.36 -1.80 -0.82
N MET A 58 3.70 -2.44 0.16
CA MET A 58 2.50 -1.90 0.80
C MET A 58 2.78 -0.86 1.90
N GLU A 59 3.93 -0.92 2.59
CA GLU A 59 4.30 0.01 3.66
C GLU A 59 5.49 0.90 3.33
N GLY A 60 6.14 0.66 2.20
CA GLY A 60 7.35 1.36 1.78
C GLY A 60 7.09 2.73 1.15
N TYR A 61 7.88 3.05 0.12
CA TYR A 61 7.85 4.37 -0.51
C TYR A 61 6.48 4.74 -1.13
N LEU A 62 5.75 3.76 -1.69
CA LEU A 62 4.42 4.03 -2.26
C LEU A 62 3.45 4.55 -1.19
N SER A 63 3.42 3.90 -0.02
CA SER A 63 2.58 4.33 1.09
C SER A 63 3.00 5.71 1.61
N ARG A 64 4.32 5.99 1.72
CA ARG A 64 4.82 7.32 2.09
C ARG A 64 4.37 8.40 1.10
N LEU A 65 4.47 8.13 -0.19
CA LEU A 65 4.06 9.08 -1.23
C LEU A 65 2.55 9.37 -1.18
N VAL A 66 1.73 8.33 -1.06
CA VAL A 66 0.27 8.49 -0.94
C VAL A 66 -0.10 9.26 0.33
N THR A 67 0.50 8.96 1.48
CA THR A 67 0.20 9.67 2.73
C THR A 67 0.58 11.16 2.67
N MET A 68 1.63 11.50 1.91
CA MET A 68 1.98 12.89 1.64
C MET A 68 0.97 13.56 0.69
N PHE A 69 0.57 12.90 -0.40
CA PHE A 69 -0.46 13.42 -1.30
C PHE A 69 -1.78 13.65 -0.57
N MET A 70 -2.12 12.76 0.33
CA MET A 70 -3.33 12.87 1.16
C MET A 70 -3.12 13.72 2.42
N GLN A 71 -1.97 14.37 2.58
CA GLN A 71 -1.65 15.28 3.69
C GLN A 71 -1.87 14.67 5.10
N GLN A 72 -1.78 13.35 5.20
CA GLN A 72 -1.72 12.66 6.49
C GLN A 72 -0.34 12.85 7.14
N LEU A 73 0.70 12.80 6.31
CA LEU A 73 2.08 13.13 6.65
C LEU A 73 2.57 14.27 5.73
N GLY A 74 3.67 14.88 6.08
CA GLY A 74 4.34 15.90 5.32
C GLY A 74 5.82 15.62 5.13
N GLY A 75 6.35 15.85 3.93
CA GLY A 75 7.77 15.80 3.63
C GLY A 75 8.46 17.10 4.00
N GLN A 76 9.58 17.03 4.72
CA GLN A 76 10.29 18.20 5.23
C GLN A 76 11.64 18.39 4.58
N LEU A 77 12.37 17.32 4.31
CA LEU A 77 13.74 17.38 3.80
C LEU A 77 13.91 16.51 2.56
N TYR A 78 14.93 16.86 1.79
CA TYR A 78 15.36 16.11 0.60
C TYR A 78 14.21 15.91 -0.41
N SER A 79 14.24 14.82 -1.11
CA SER A 79 13.23 14.47 -2.10
C SER A 79 11.82 14.28 -1.56
N HIS A 80 11.65 14.01 -0.26
CA HIS A 80 10.32 13.94 0.34
C HIS A 80 9.65 15.33 0.46
N ALA A 81 10.46 16.39 0.60
CA ALA A 81 9.94 17.76 0.50
C ALA A 81 9.44 18.07 -0.91
N ASP A 82 10.12 17.58 -1.96
CA ASP A 82 9.67 17.74 -3.34
C ASP A 82 8.41 16.91 -3.61
N ASP A 83 8.37 15.66 -3.15
CA ASP A 83 7.18 14.79 -3.24
C ASP A 83 5.96 15.45 -2.60
N TYR A 84 6.15 16.04 -1.41
CA TYR A 84 5.08 16.72 -0.68
C TYR A 84 4.59 18.01 -1.36
N LYS A 85 5.46 18.65 -2.13
CA LYS A 85 5.13 19.79 -3.00
C LYS A 85 4.63 19.35 -4.39
N CYS A 86 4.24 18.09 -4.53
CA CYS A 86 3.71 17.50 -5.76
C CYS A 86 4.68 17.52 -6.94
N ALA A 87 5.95 17.37 -6.67
CA ALA A 87 7.01 17.25 -7.67
C ALA A 87 7.77 15.91 -7.56
N PRO A 88 7.08 14.74 -7.55
CA PRO A 88 7.75 13.45 -7.49
C PRO A 88 8.52 13.20 -8.77
N LEU A 89 9.64 12.49 -8.65
CA LEU A 89 10.46 12.08 -9.78
C LEU A 89 10.14 10.63 -10.17
N ASP A 90 9.85 10.42 -11.44
CA ASP A 90 9.45 9.13 -12.00
C ASP A 90 10.50 8.02 -11.82
N TRP A 91 11.80 8.34 -11.92
CA TRP A 91 12.88 7.37 -11.70
C TRP A 91 12.89 6.77 -10.27
N ARG A 92 12.30 7.44 -9.29
CA ARG A 92 12.18 6.92 -7.92
C ARG A 92 11.14 5.81 -7.81
N LEU A 93 10.32 5.63 -8.81
CA LEU A 93 9.33 4.57 -8.91
C LEU A 93 9.87 3.31 -9.62
N ASP A 94 11.06 3.37 -10.25
CA ASP A 94 11.64 2.24 -10.98
C ASP A 94 11.82 0.99 -10.08
N ASP A 95 12.38 1.17 -8.87
CA ASP A 95 12.56 0.06 -7.94
C ASP A 95 11.21 -0.49 -7.45
N ARG A 96 10.23 0.40 -7.21
CA ARG A 96 8.87 -0.03 -6.75
C ARG A 96 8.13 -0.81 -7.80
N TRP A 97 8.30 -0.43 -9.06
CA TRP A 97 7.78 -1.19 -10.19
C TRP A 97 8.47 -2.56 -10.31
N SER A 98 9.79 -2.59 -10.11
CA SER A 98 10.55 -3.84 -10.08
C SER A 98 10.11 -4.76 -8.94
N ASP A 99 9.82 -4.23 -7.74
CA ASP A 99 9.30 -5.00 -6.61
C ASP A 99 7.89 -5.54 -6.90
N LEU A 100 7.07 -4.79 -7.62
CA LEU A 100 5.71 -5.19 -7.98
C LEU A 100 5.69 -6.40 -8.95
N TYR A 101 6.56 -6.40 -9.95
CA TYR A 101 6.55 -7.42 -11.01
C TYR A 101 7.62 -8.50 -10.83
N GLY A 102 8.74 -8.19 -10.19
CA GLY A 102 9.94 -9.03 -10.10
C GLY A 102 9.88 -10.10 -9.02
N THR A 103 11.08 -10.45 -8.53
CA THR A 103 11.25 -11.47 -7.48
C THR A 103 10.55 -11.03 -6.19
N GLY A 104 9.76 -11.91 -5.62
CA GLY A 104 8.88 -11.62 -4.49
C GLY A 104 7.54 -10.99 -4.89
N GLY A 105 7.44 -10.37 -6.06
CA GLY A 105 6.21 -9.80 -6.62
C GLY A 105 5.44 -10.77 -7.51
N LEU A 106 4.90 -10.25 -8.62
CA LEU A 106 3.97 -10.99 -9.50
C LEU A 106 4.55 -12.29 -10.05
N VAL A 107 5.83 -12.30 -10.43
CA VAL A 107 6.48 -13.49 -10.99
C VAL A 107 6.47 -14.66 -10.00
N ASP A 108 6.76 -14.37 -8.72
CA ASP A 108 6.77 -15.41 -7.70
C ASP A 108 5.35 -15.79 -7.27
N LEU A 109 4.42 -14.83 -7.13
CA LEU A 109 3.02 -15.12 -6.83
C LEU A 109 2.40 -16.07 -7.87
N ARG A 110 2.60 -15.81 -9.17
CA ARG A 110 2.08 -16.70 -10.23
C ARG A 110 2.79 -18.06 -10.26
N THR A 111 4.08 -18.08 -9.93
CA THR A 111 4.85 -19.34 -9.77
C THR A 111 4.30 -20.17 -8.60
N ILE A 112 4.05 -19.55 -7.44
CA ILE A 112 3.43 -20.19 -6.27
C ILE A 112 2.06 -20.75 -6.66
N GLN A 113 1.21 -19.99 -7.29
CA GLN A 113 -0.13 -20.41 -7.72
C GLN A 113 -0.08 -21.64 -8.65
N SER A 114 0.83 -21.63 -9.62
CA SER A 114 1.02 -22.72 -10.56
C SER A 114 1.51 -23.99 -9.89
N LYS A 115 2.63 -23.89 -9.12
CA LYS A 115 3.23 -25.01 -8.40
C LYS A 115 2.32 -25.57 -7.32
N SER A 116 1.67 -24.69 -6.53
CA SER A 116 0.71 -25.11 -5.50
C SER A 116 -0.49 -25.82 -6.09
N GLY A 117 -0.97 -25.36 -7.25
CA GLY A 117 -2.03 -26.05 -7.99
C GLY A 117 -1.64 -27.47 -8.42
N ALA A 118 -0.42 -27.62 -8.96
CA ALA A 118 0.11 -28.92 -9.36
C ALA A 118 0.38 -29.88 -8.18
N GLN A 119 0.66 -29.33 -7.00
CA GLN A 119 0.89 -30.06 -5.75
C GLN A 119 -0.38 -30.23 -4.89
N GLU A 120 -1.54 -29.79 -5.37
CA GLU A 120 -2.83 -29.79 -4.66
C GLU A 120 -2.83 -29.01 -3.32
N LYS A 121 -1.89 -28.05 -3.14
CA LYS A 121 -1.79 -27.13 -2.00
C LYS A 121 -2.74 -25.94 -2.18
N TYR A 122 -4.02 -26.24 -2.19
CA TYR A 122 -5.06 -25.26 -2.58
C TYR A 122 -5.13 -24.05 -1.64
N LEU A 123 -4.90 -24.23 -0.32
CA LEU A 123 -4.89 -23.10 0.62
C LEU A 123 -3.80 -22.09 0.27
N LEU A 124 -2.57 -22.54 0.05
CA LEU A 124 -1.47 -21.66 -0.35
C LEU A 124 -1.72 -20.99 -1.70
N LYS A 125 -2.29 -21.74 -2.64
CA LYS A 125 -2.71 -21.19 -3.93
C LYS A 125 -3.71 -20.05 -3.75
N GLY A 126 -4.74 -20.26 -2.94
CA GLY A 126 -5.77 -19.25 -2.68
C GLY A 126 -5.22 -18.01 -1.99
N ILE A 127 -4.38 -18.18 -0.96
CA ILE A 127 -3.75 -17.05 -0.26
C ILE A 127 -2.84 -16.26 -1.21
N SER A 128 -2.04 -16.93 -2.05
CA SER A 128 -1.19 -16.22 -3.04
C SER A 128 -2.00 -15.47 -4.12
N GLN A 129 -3.19 -15.98 -4.46
CA GLN A 129 -4.14 -15.28 -5.33
C GLN A 129 -4.72 -14.02 -4.65
N LEU A 130 -5.00 -14.06 -3.35
CA LEU A 130 -5.45 -12.88 -2.60
C LEU A 130 -4.34 -11.82 -2.52
N TRP A 131 -3.09 -12.22 -2.34
CA TRP A 131 -1.96 -11.30 -2.39
C TRP A 131 -1.84 -10.61 -3.75
N GLU A 132 -1.93 -11.36 -4.87
CA GLU A 132 -1.95 -10.78 -6.21
C GLU A 132 -3.12 -9.80 -6.37
N ALA A 133 -4.31 -10.17 -5.91
CA ALA A 133 -5.49 -9.33 -6.02
C ALA A 133 -5.37 -8.03 -5.19
N LEU A 134 -4.89 -8.09 -3.95
CA LEU A 134 -4.67 -6.91 -3.10
C LEU A 134 -3.68 -5.95 -3.76
N VAL A 135 -2.52 -6.47 -4.15
CA VAL A 135 -1.42 -5.63 -4.65
C VAL A 135 -1.77 -5.02 -6.00
N PHE A 136 -2.35 -5.77 -6.93
CA PHE A 136 -2.65 -5.28 -8.28
C PHE A 136 -3.93 -4.43 -8.34
N SER A 137 -4.92 -4.66 -7.49
CA SER A 137 -6.03 -3.70 -7.37
C SER A 137 -5.55 -2.36 -6.77
N THR A 138 -4.68 -2.40 -5.76
CA THR A 138 -4.05 -1.20 -5.19
C THR A 138 -3.17 -0.49 -6.23
N ALA A 139 -2.34 -1.23 -6.98
CA ALA A 139 -1.52 -0.65 -8.04
C ALA A 139 -2.38 0.00 -9.15
N ALA A 140 -3.46 -0.65 -9.58
CA ALA A 140 -4.40 -0.07 -10.54
C ALA A 140 -5.09 1.19 -9.99
N ASP A 141 -5.35 1.24 -8.69
CA ASP A 141 -5.82 2.47 -8.05
C ASP A 141 -4.76 3.58 -8.02
N LEU A 142 -3.47 3.23 -7.94
CA LEU A 142 -2.40 4.23 -7.89
C LEU A 142 -1.96 4.75 -9.27
N TRP A 143 -1.87 3.89 -10.27
CA TRP A 143 -1.37 4.25 -11.61
C TRP A 143 -2.45 4.36 -12.68
N GLY A 144 -3.62 3.71 -12.49
CA GLY A 144 -4.60 3.49 -13.54
C GLY A 144 -4.26 2.23 -14.34
N ASP A 145 -3.96 2.38 -15.63
CA ASP A 145 -3.61 1.29 -16.51
C ASP A 145 -2.24 0.70 -16.18
N LEU A 146 -2.09 -0.62 -16.28
CA LEU A 146 -0.87 -1.36 -15.95
C LEU A 146 -0.71 -2.60 -16.85
N PRO A 147 0.52 -3.06 -17.12
CA PRO A 147 0.72 -4.41 -17.62
C PRO A 147 0.22 -5.45 -16.61
N TYR A 148 -0.78 -6.25 -16.93
CA TYR A 148 -1.30 -7.28 -16.06
C TYR A 148 -1.52 -8.63 -16.76
N SER A 149 -2.32 -8.65 -17.81
CA SER A 149 -2.65 -9.90 -18.53
C SER A 149 -1.44 -10.52 -19.21
N GLN A 150 -0.60 -9.72 -19.83
CA GLN A 150 0.64 -10.13 -20.51
C GLN A 150 1.88 -10.07 -19.61
N ALA A 151 1.78 -9.50 -18.40
CA ALA A 151 2.90 -9.33 -17.52
C ALA A 151 3.51 -10.68 -17.08
N VAL A 152 4.83 -10.68 -16.85
CA VAL A 152 5.65 -11.84 -16.42
C VAL A 152 5.52 -13.06 -17.33
N ASN A 153 5.26 -12.82 -18.61
CA ASN A 153 5.18 -13.83 -19.66
C ASN A 153 6.28 -13.57 -20.69
N SER A 154 7.23 -14.51 -20.80
CA SER A 154 8.40 -14.39 -21.68
C SER A 154 8.08 -14.24 -23.17
N LEU A 155 6.85 -14.43 -23.58
CA LEU A 155 6.39 -14.19 -24.96
C LEU A 155 6.21 -12.70 -25.26
N TYR A 156 6.09 -11.85 -24.24
CA TYR A 156 5.87 -10.42 -24.36
C TYR A 156 7.03 -9.66 -23.73
N THR A 157 7.90 -9.08 -24.56
CA THR A 157 9.02 -8.23 -24.10
C THR A 157 8.57 -6.81 -23.79
N GLU A 158 7.51 -6.35 -24.43
CA GLU A 158 6.82 -5.08 -24.24
C GLU A 158 5.33 -5.39 -24.01
N PRO A 159 4.90 -5.75 -22.78
CA PRO A 159 3.52 -6.10 -22.51
C PRO A 159 2.60 -4.89 -22.73
N GLU A 160 1.38 -5.15 -23.20
CA GLU A 160 0.34 -4.14 -23.28
C GLU A 160 -0.14 -3.71 -21.90
N PHE A 161 -0.60 -2.47 -21.80
CA PHE A 161 -1.24 -1.93 -20.60
C PHE A 161 -2.72 -2.27 -20.61
N ASP A 162 -3.15 -3.07 -19.64
CA ASP A 162 -4.56 -3.32 -19.40
C ASP A 162 -5.21 -2.10 -18.75
N SER A 163 -6.45 -1.78 -19.09
CA SER A 163 -7.18 -0.68 -18.44
C SER A 163 -7.42 -0.96 -16.95
N GLN A 164 -7.48 0.10 -16.15
CA GLN A 164 -7.80 -0.01 -14.72
C GLN A 164 -9.03 -0.89 -14.48
N LYS A 165 -10.09 -0.68 -15.29
CA LYS A 165 -11.33 -1.47 -15.20
C LYS A 165 -11.07 -2.96 -15.43
N SER A 166 -10.32 -3.32 -16.47
CA SER A 166 -10.05 -4.73 -16.76
C SER A 166 -9.18 -5.40 -15.70
N ILE A 167 -8.25 -4.68 -15.07
CA ILE A 167 -7.46 -5.18 -13.95
C ILE A 167 -8.35 -5.44 -12.74
N HIS A 168 -9.23 -4.50 -12.38
CA HIS A 168 -10.17 -4.68 -11.27
C HIS A 168 -11.13 -5.84 -11.51
N ASP A 169 -11.66 -5.99 -12.72
CA ASP A 169 -12.51 -7.14 -13.08
C ASP A 169 -11.75 -8.46 -12.98
N ALA A 170 -10.50 -8.48 -13.44
CA ALA A 170 -9.64 -9.66 -13.36
C ALA A 170 -9.29 -10.01 -11.88
N THR A 171 -9.04 -9.00 -11.04
CA THR A 171 -8.76 -9.21 -9.61
C THR A 171 -10.00 -9.66 -8.84
N LEU A 172 -11.19 -9.14 -9.13
CA LEU A 172 -12.45 -9.64 -8.56
C LEU A 172 -12.66 -11.13 -8.91
N ASN A 173 -12.47 -11.50 -10.16
CA ASN A 173 -12.53 -12.91 -10.59
C ASN A 173 -11.42 -13.77 -9.95
N LEU A 174 -10.24 -13.18 -9.68
CA LEU A 174 -9.15 -13.87 -8.99
C LEU A 174 -9.51 -14.12 -7.52
N ILE A 175 -10.17 -13.18 -6.86
CA ILE A 175 -10.64 -13.33 -5.47
C ILE A 175 -11.68 -14.46 -5.36
N ASP A 176 -12.62 -14.57 -6.31
CA ASP A 176 -13.58 -15.68 -6.29
C ASP A 176 -12.87 -17.03 -6.39
N ARG A 177 -11.91 -17.17 -7.31
CA ARG A 177 -11.08 -18.38 -7.40
C ARG A 177 -10.22 -18.62 -6.16
N ALA A 178 -9.75 -17.54 -5.52
CA ALA A 178 -9.01 -17.63 -4.28
C ALA A 178 -9.87 -18.21 -3.14
N ILE A 179 -11.08 -17.73 -2.98
CA ILE A 179 -12.03 -18.25 -1.99
C ILE A 179 -12.31 -19.74 -2.24
N GLU A 180 -12.61 -20.14 -3.48
CA GLU A 180 -12.81 -21.55 -3.84
C GLU A 180 -11.57 -22.42 -3.49
N ASN A 181 -10.36 -21.92 -3.74
CA ASN A 181 -9.14 -22.64 -3.40
C ASN A 181 -8.91 -22.72 -1.89
N ILE A 182 -9.17 -21.64 -1.14
CA ILE A 182 -9.06 -21.60 0.32
C ILE A 182 -10.04 -22.60 0.95
N GLU A 183 -11.30 -22.62 0.51
CA GLU A 183 -12.32 -23.58 1.00
C GLU A 183 -11.96 -25.04 0.73
N ARG A 184 -11.24 -25.31 -0.37
CA ARG A 184 -10.73 -26.65 -0.71
C ARG A 184 -9.52 -27.06 0.10
N GLY A 185 -8.77 -26.09 0.63
CA GLY A 185 -7.53 -26.34 1.34
C GLY A 185 -7.77 -27.08 2.66
N GLN A 186 -6.99 -28.14 2.94
CA GLN A 186 -7.12 -28.94 4.16
C GLN A 186 -5.82 -29.04 4.97
N ASP A 187 -4.68 -28.62 4.41
CA ASP A 187 -3.39 -28.76 5.07
C ASP A 187 -2.87 -27.40 5.55
N PHE A 188 -2.76 -27.27 6.87
CA PHE A 188 -2.28 -26.07 7.55
C PHE A 188 -0.83 -26.20 8.00
N SER A 189 -0.21 -27.38 7.89
CA SER A 189 1.13 -27.61 8.42
C SER A 189 2.20 -26.92 7.54
N ASN A 190 3.03 -26.09 8.16
CA ASN A 190 4.22 -25.45 7.57
C ASN A 190 3.94 -24.44 6.41
N LEU A 191 2.78 -23.78 6.43
CA LEU A 191 2.44 -22.79 5.40
C LEU A 191 3.33 -21.55 5.46
N ASN A 192 3.87 -21.21 6.63
CA ASN A 192 4.60 -19.95 6.89
C ASN A 192 3.80 -18.69 6.47
N ASP A 193 2.50 -18.73 6.70
CA ASP A 193 1.63 -17.57 6.58
C ASP A 193 1.77 -16.72 7.84
N PHE A 194 2.40 -15.57 7.70
CA PHE A 194 2.68 -14.64 8.80
C PHE A 194 1.45 -13.88 9.28
N THR A 195 0.39 -13.84 8.47
CA THR A 195 -0.81 -13.07 8.78
C THR A 195 -1.77 -13.85 9.67
N PHE A 196 -2.24 -15.00 9.21
CA PHE A 196 -3.30 -15.76 9.90
C PHE A 196 -2.93 -17.22 10.16
N ASN A 197 -1.69 -17.63 9.84
CA ASN A 197 -1.23 -19.01 9.99
C ASN A 197 -2.18 -20.03 9.31
N GLY A 198 -2.71 -19.66 8.14
CA GLY A 198 -3.59 -20.49 7.34
C GLY A 198 -5.06 -20.54 7.79
N ASP A 199 -5.52 -19.64 8.65
CA ASP A 199 -6.92 -19.55 9.05
C ASP A 199 -7.79 -19.18 7.86
N GLN A 200 -8.56 -20.15 7.37
CA GLN A 200 -9.40 -20.01 6.17
C GLN A 200 -10.52 -18.99 6.34
N GLU A 201 -11.15 -18.95 7.51
CA GLU A 201 -12.28 -18.06 7.76
C GLU A 201 -11.84 -16.60 7.72
N LYS A 202 -10.68 -16.29 8.30
CA LYS A 202 -10.11 -14.93 8.27
C LYS A 202 -9.70 -14.51 6.87
N TRP A 203 -9.06 -15.41 6.11
CA TRP A 203 -8.69 -15.14 4.73
C TRP A 203 -9.90 -14.88 3.84
N ILE A 204 -10.98 -15.67 3.99
CA ILE A 204 -12.22 -15.48 3.23
C ILE A 204 -12.90 -14.17 3.63
N ALA A 205 -12.91 -13.81 4.91
CA ALA A 205 -13.45 -12.54 5.36
C ALA A 205 -12.69 -11.35 4.78
N CYS A 206 -11.35 -11.39 4.76
CA CYS A 206 -10.53 -10.38 4.10
C CYS A 206 -10.79 -10.32 2.60
N ALA A 207 -10.94 -11.47 1.93
CA ALA A 207 -11.29 -11.54 0.52
C ALA A 207 -12.62 -10.82 0.22
N ARG A 208 -13.64 -11.02 1.04
CA ARG A 208 -14.95 -10.36 0.89
C ARG A 208 -14.88 -8.84 1.13
N THR A 209 -14.09 -8.40 2.12
CA THR A 209 -13.85 -6.96 2.34
C THR A 209 -13.08 -6.34 1.15
N LEU A 210 -12.10 -7.04 0.59
CA LEU A 210 -11.37 -6.57 -0.60
C LEU A 210 -12.30 -6.48 -1.83
N GLN A 211 -13.18 -7.46 -2.04
CA GLN A 211 -14.21 -7.37 -3.08
C GLN A 211 -15.13 -6.16 -2.87
N ALA A 212 -15.57 -5.93 -1.63
CA ALA A 212 -16.40 -4.78 -1.30
C ALA A 212 -15.68 -3.45 -1.58
N ARG A 213 -14.39 -3.33 -1.23
CA ARG A 213 -13.55 -2.16 -1.54
C ARG A 213 -13.48 -1.90 -3.04
N ILE A 214 -13.07 -2.91 -3.83
CA ILE A 214 -12.94 -2.78 -5.27
C ILE A 214 -14.27 -2.38 -5.91
N THR A 215 -15.38 -3.00 -5.50
CA THR A 215 -16.73 -2.68 -5.98
C THR A 215 -17.10 -1.23 -5.62
N LEU A 216 -16.83 -0.80 -4.39
CA LEU A 216 -17.11 0.56 -3.92
C LEU A 216 -16.27 1.61 -4.66
N ASN A 217 -15.01 1.30 -5.02
CA ASN A 217 -14.15 2.22 -5.77
C ASN A 217 -14.74 2.58 -7.15
N TRP A 218 -15.67 1.78 -7.67
CA TRP A 218 -16.40 2.05 -8.92
C TRP A 218 -17.81 2.62 -8.72
N ALA A 219 -18.23 2.88 -7.48
CA ALA A 219 -19.63 3.22 -7.23
C ALA A 219 -20.08 4.54 -7.87
N GLU A 220 -19.21 5.56 -7.91
CA GLU A 220 -19.52 6.84 -8.54
C GLU A 220 -19.67 6.71 -10.07
N VAL A 221 -19.02 5.72 -10.69
CA VAL A 221 -19.12 5.43 -12.13
C VAL A 221 -20.30 4.49 -12.42
N ASN A 222 -20.49 3.46 -11.58
CA ASN A 222 -21.49 2.41 -11.80
C ASN A 222 -22.87 2.71 -11.17
N GLY A 223 -22.95 3.71 -10.27
CA GLY A 223 -24.20 4.15 -9.65
C GLY A 223 -24.70 3.25 -8.52
N ALA A 224 -25.98 3.39 -8.17
CA ALA A 224 -26.57 2.83 -6.94
C ALA A 224 -26.46 1.31 -6.77
N SER A 225 -26.39 0.53 -7.85
CA SER A 225 -26.20 -0.93 -7.76
C SER A 225 -24.87 -1.30 -7.11
N ALA A 226 -23.79 -0.54 -7.39
CA ALA A 226 -22.49 -0.83 -6.80
C ALA A 226 -22.49 -0.67 -5.27
N TYR A 227 -23.25 0.28 -4.71
CA TYR A 227 -23.40 0.40 -3.27
C TYR A 227 -24.16 -0.79 -2.66
N THR A 228 -25.17 -1.32 -3.36
CA THR A 228 -25.90 -2.53 -2.93
C THR A 228 -24.98 -3.74 -2.93
N ASP A 229 -24.20 -3.93 -3.99
CA ASP A 229 -23.29 -5.06 -4.13
C ASP A 229 -22.14 -4.96 -3.11
N ALA A 230 -21.53 -3.77 -2.95
CA ALA A 230 -20.49 -3.54 -1.95
C ALA A 230 -21.00 -3.81 -0.52
N LEU A 231 -22.21 -3.38 -0.19
CA LEU A 231 -22.82 -3.64 1.12
C LEU A 231 -23.04 -5.15 1.34
N ALA A 232 -23.50 -5.87 0.32
CA ALA A 232 -23.72 -7.32 0.42
C ALA A 232 -22.40 -8.09 0.63
N LEU A 233 -21.33 -7.66 -0.01
CA LEU A 233 -19.98 -8.22 0.16
C LEU A 233 -19.41 -7.86 1.55
N ALA A 234 -19.50 -6.60 1.97
CA ALA A 234 -18.99 -6.13 3.25
C ALA A 234 -19.67 -6.82 4.44
N ASN A 235 -20.97 -7.17 4.33
CA ASN A 235 -21.68 -7.95 5.35
C ASN A 235 -21.14 -9.39 5.51
N GLN A 236 -20.32 -9.86 4.58
CA GLN A 236 -19.60 -11.14 4.64
C GLN A 236 -18.09 -10.94 4.92
N GLY A 237 -17.66 -9.68 5.07
CA GLY A 237 -16.28 -9.29 5.30
C GLY A 237 -15.80 -9.46 6.74
N VAL A 238 -14.70 -8.79 7.08
CA VAL A 238 -14.08 -8.84 8.40
C VAL A 238 -15.09 -8.39 9.46
N SER A 239 -15.43 -9.30 10.38
CA SER A 239 -16.47 -9.11 11.40
C SER A 239 -15.94 -9.04 12.83
N ASP A 240 -14.65 -9.37 13.05
CA ASP A 240 -14.02 -9.35 14.38
C ASP A 240 -13.55 -7.94 14.76
N PRO A 241 -14.23 -7.26 15.70
CA PRO A 241 -13.87 -5.90 16.10
C PRO A 241 -12.60 -5.81 16.96
N THR A 242 -12.00 -6.95 17.32
CA THR A 242 -10.74 -6.97 18.11
C THR A 242 -9.49 -6.79 17.27
N GLY A 243 -9.62 -6.82 15.94
CA GLY A 243 -8.52 -6.75 14.98
C GLY A 243 -7.82 -8.09 14.75
N GLY A 244 -8.32 -9.18 15.36
CA GLY A 244 -7.80 -10.53 15.14
C GLY A 244 -8.06 -11.11 13.74
N GLY A 245 -8.92 -10.45 12.96
CA GLY A 245 -9.23 -10.76 11.57
C GLY A 245 -8.65 -9.74 10.58
N ASP A 246 -7.86 -8.77 11.02
CA ASP A 246 -7.30 -7.74 10.16
C ASP A 246 -6.06 -8.24 9.40
N TRP A 247 -6.04 -8.05 8.10
CA TRP A 247 -4.89 -8.35 7.27
C TRP A 247 -3.87 -7.21 7.34
N LYS A 248 -2.79 -7.46 8.03
CA LYS A 248 -1.67 -6.55 8.24
C LYS A 248 -0.36 -7.32 8.24
N PRO A 249 0.80 -6.67 8.04
CA PRO A 249 2.08 -7.34 8.15
C PRO A 249 2.35 -7.78 9.59
N PHE A 250 3.18 -8.79 9.72
CA PHE A 250 3.75 -9.20 10.98
C PHE A 250 5.10 -8.49 11.17
N HIS A 251 5.22 -7.69 12.22
CA HIS A 251 6.45 -7.04 12.65
C HIS A 251 6.78 -7.44 14.09
N GLN A 252 8.08 -7.46 14.41
CA GLN A 252 8.56 -7.93 15.70
C GLN A 252 9.59 -6.98 16.29
N GLU A 253 9.44 -6.65 17.58
CA GLU A 253 10.37 -5.82 18.34
C GLU A 253 11.73 -6.48 18.53
N GLY A 254 12.81 -5.67 18.48
CA GLY A 254 14.18 -6.08 18.80
C GLY A 254 14.81 -7.07 17.84
N SER A 255 14.28 -7.21 16.64
CA SER A 255 14.77 -8.12 15.61
C SER A 255 15.10 -7.34 14.34
N ASN A 256 16.37 -6.98 14.17
CA ASN A 256 16.84 -6.20 13.02
C ASN A 256 16.32 -6.78 11.69
N GLY A 257 15.52 -5.99 11.00
CA GLY A 257 14.92 -6.32 9.71
C GLY A 257 13.52 -6.95 9.77
N GLU A 258 12.97 -7.22 10.96
CA GLU A 258 11.59 -7.65 11.16
C GLU A 258 10.71 -6.55 11.78
N GLU A 259 11.30 -5.43 12.13
CA GLU A 259 10.62 -4.25 12.65
C GLU A 259 9.74 -3.60 11.59
N SER A 260 8.76 -2.83 12.03
CA SER A 260 7.89 -2.02 11.17
C SER A 260 8.70 -1.20 10.17
N ILE A 261 8.33 -1.25 8.90
CA ILE A 261 8.97 -0.47 7.82
C ILE A 261 8.82 1.05 8.08
N TRP A 262 7.73 1.44 8.72
CA TRP A 262 7.52 2.83 9.14
C TRP A 262 8.45 3.22 10.29
N HIS A 263 8.61 2.35 11.29
CA HIS A 263 9.56 2.56 12.39
C HIS A 263 10.99 2.72 11.85
N GLN A 264 11.49 1.75 11.08
CA GLN A 264 12.83 1.81 10.48
C GLN A 264 13.05 3.09 9.67
N PHE A 265 12.04 3.51 8.88
CA PHE A 265 12.16 4.73 8.09
C PHE A 265 12.29 5.98 8.98
N PHE A 266 11.47 6.13 10.01
CA PHE A 266 11.50 7.32 10.87
C PHE A 266 12.73 7.35 11.77
N GLU A 267 13.22 6.22 12.25
CA GLU A 267 14.45 6.14 13.05
C GLU A 267 15.69 6.49 12.21
N GLU A 268 15.81 5.95 11.01
CA GLU A 268 16.95 6.22 10.12
C GLU A 268 16.90 7.61 9.47
N ASN A 269 15.73 8.21 9.35
CA ASN A 269 15.49 9.44 8.61
C ASN A 269 14.75 10.48 9.47
N LEU A 270 15.31 10.79 10.63
CA LEU A 270 14.74 11.79 11.55
C LEU A 270 14.43 13.10 10.82
N TYR A 271 13.22 13.62 11.02
CA TYR A 271 12.73 14.87 10.46
C TYR A 271 12.71 14.97 8.93
N VAL A 272 12.88 13.87 8.21
CA VAL A 272 12.68 13.85 6.74
C VAL A 272 11.20 13.95 6.40
N MET A 273 10.34 13.32 7.22
CA MET A 273 8.90 13.41 7.19
C MET A 273 8.37 13.68 8.60
N GLY A 274 7.11 14.08 8.70
CA GLY A 274 6.41 14.27 9.97
C GLY A 274 4.91 14.45 9.75
N ALA A 275 4.19 14.86 10.78
CA ALA A 275 2.75 15.05 10.77
C ALA A 275 2.29 16.02 9.68
N GLY A 276 1.26 15.66 8.91
CA GLY A 276 0.61 16.54 7.93
C GLY A 276 -0.35 17.51 8.62
N MET A 277 -0.31 18.78 8.21
CA MET A 277 -1.12 19.84 8.82
C MET A 277 -2.62 19.55 8.74
N LEU A 278 -3.10 19.02 7.60
CA LEU A 278 -4.53 18.73 7.42
C LEU A 278 -5.05 17.79 8.50
N LEU A 279 -4.38 16.65 8.67
CA LEU A 279 -4.79 15.65 9.67
C LEU A 279 -4.67 16.22 11.09
N VAL A 280 -3.58 16.91 11.40
CA VAL A 280 -3.38 17.55 12.72
C VAL A 280 -4.48 18.55 13.03
N ASP A 281 -4.84 19.42 12.08
CA ASP A 281 -5.88 20.42 12.26
C ASP A 281 -7.27 19.78 12.42
N MET A 282 -7.57 18.73 11.67
CA MET A 282 -8.83 17.96 11.82
C MET A 282 -8.92 17.34 13.22
N LEU A 283 -7.86 16.70 13.70
CA LEU A 283 -7.84 16.06 15.01
C LEU A 283 -7.91 17.10 16.15
N LYS A 284 -7.19 18.21 16.04
CA LYS A 284 -7.26 19.32 17.00
C LYS A 284 -8.65 19.95 17.07
N LYS A 285 -9.25 20.22 15.92
CA LYS A 285 -10.59 20.83 15.82
C LYS A 285 -11.65 20.00 16.54
N ASP A 286 -11.56 18.68 16.43
CA ASP A 286 -12.54 17.76 17.00
C ASP A 286 -12.16 17.33 18.44
N ASN A 287 -11.07 17.85 18.99
CA ASN A 287 -10.48 17.40 20.29
C ASN A 287 -10.33 15.88 20.33
N ASP A 288 -9.80 15.32 19.26
CA ASP A 288 -9.74 13.89 18.98
C ASP A 288 -8.48 13.27 19.60
N GLY A 289 -8.67 12.26 20.43
CA GLY A 289 -7.57 11.56 21.12
C GLY A 289 -6.57 10.87 20.22
N ARG A 290 -6.92 10.62 18.94
CA ARG A 290 -5.97 10.08 17.96
C ARG A 290 -4.78 11.01 17.69
N LEU A 291 -4.87 12.30 18.04
CA LEU A 291 -3.79 13.25 17.85
C LEU A 291 -2.47 12.78 18.52
N THR A 292 -2.55 12.41 19.78
CA THR A 292 -1.41 11.93 20.58
C THR A 292 -1.13 10.44 20.38
N ILE A 293 -2.08 9.68 19.85
CA ILE A 293 -1.84 8.30 19.41
C ILE A 293 -0.99 8.28 18.14
N TYR A 294 -1.25 9.16 17.18
CA TYR A 294 -0.56 9.15 15.91
C TYR A 294 0.79 9.88 15.93
N PHE A 295 0.90 10.93 16.76
CA PHE A 295 2.06 11.82 16.71
C PHE A 295 2.61 12.13 18.11
N ASP A 296 3.91 12.22 18.19
CA ASP A 296 4.59 12.66 19.39
C ASP A 296 4.37 14.15 19.65
N GLN A 297 4.30 14.49 20.93
CA GLN A 297 4.30 15.87 21.39
C GLN A 297 5.73 16.39 21.46
N GLU A 298 6.04 17.41 20.69
CA GLU A 298 7.38 17.97 20.61
C GLU A 298 7.60 19.00 21.75
N SER A 299 8.55 18.73 22.62
CA SER A 299 8.92 19.64 23.71
C SER A 299 9.41 21.01 23.22
N ALA A 300 10.02 21.05 22.04
CA ALA A 300 10.41 22.30 21.38
C ALA A 300 9.23 23.23 21.04
N PHE A 301 7.99 22.69 21.01
CA PHE A 301 6.76 23.42 20.73
C PHE A 301 5.76 23.42 21.89
N ASN A 302 6.25 23.47 23.13
CA ASN A 302 5.43 23.45 24.34
C ASN A 302 4.57 22.19 24.47
N ASP A 303 5.13 21.04 24.19
CA ASP A 303 4.47 19.73 24.26
C ASP A 303 3.19 19.65 23.41
N THR A 304 3.22 20.24 22.21
CA THR A 304 2.11 20.18 21.25
C THR A 304 2.48 19.41 20.00
N VAL A 305 1.51 18.80 19.37
CA VAL A 305 1.67 18.22 18.02
C VAL A 305 1.67 19.32 16.98
N VAL A 306 2.66 19.31 16.09
CA VAL A 306 2.84 20.31 15.02
C VAL A 306 2.80 19.61 13.66
N GLY A 307 1.91 20.07 12.78
CA GLY A 307 1.82 19.62 11.38
C GLY A 307 2.49 20.58 10.42
N ILE A 308 2.90 20.06 9.25
CA ILE A 308 3.48 20.83 8.15
C ILE A 308 2.51 20.88 6.95
N SER A 309 2.44 22.03 6.28
CA SER A 309 1.74 22.21 5.00
C SER A 309 2.71 22.13 3.83
N PRO A 310 2.27 21.66 2.64
CA PRO A 310 3.06 21.74 1.40
C PRO A 310 3.52 23.16 1.06
N GLN A 311 2.80 24.16 1.53
CA GLN A 311 3.10 25.58 1.30
C GLN A 311 4.00 26.23 2.36
N SER A 312 4.47 25.48 3.34
CA SER A 312 5.37 25.99 4.38
C SER A 312 6.74 26.31 3.78
N GLU A 313 7.18 27.57 3.90
CA GLU A 313 8.47 28.01 3.35
C GLU A 313 9.67 27.45 4.13
N ILE A 314 9.57 27.34 5.43
CA ILE A 314 10.57 26.67 6.31
C ILE A 314 9.77 26.09 7.47
N PRO A 315 9.60 24.80 7.54
CA PRO A 315 8.95 24.21 8.70
C PRO A 315 9.91 24.24 9.91
N PRO A 316 9.44 24.64 11.06
CA PRO A 316 9.91 24.01 12.28
C PRO A 316 9.58 22.53 12.13
N TYR A 317 10.41 21.65 12.65
CA TYR A 317 10.23 20.20 12.58
C TYR A 317 8.79 19.82 12.91
N ALA A 318 8.10 19.09 12.01
CA ALA A 318 6.79 18.53 12.31
C ALA A 318 6.94 17.35 13.28
N SER A 319 5.91 17.11 14.08
CA SER A 319 5.86 15.97 15.00
C SER A 319 6.06 14.65 14.26
N GLN A 320 6.83 13.75 14.86
CA GLN A 320 7.09 12.42 14.31
C GLN A 320 5.94 11.46 14.63
N LEU A 321 5.95 10.26 14.07
CA LEU A 321 5.04 9.20 14.49
C LEU A 321 5.31 8.86 15.96
N ASN A 322 4.24 8.61 16.72
CA ASN A 322 4.40 8.23 18.11
C ASN A 322 5.00 6.82 18.23
N GLU A 323 6.23 6.74 18.75
CA GLU A 323 7.02 5.53 18.87
C GLU A 323 6.42 4.48 19.82
N LEU A 324 5.50 4.86 20.70
CA LEU A 324 4.82 3.95 21.60
C LEU A 324 3.56 3.32 20.98
N THR A 325 3.17 3.75 19.78
CA THR A 325 1.94 3.33 19.10
C THR A 325 2.19 3.02 17.63
N VAL A 326 1.72 3.89 16.72
CA VAL A 326 1.81 3.68 15.26
C VAL A 326 3.23 3.78 14.70
N GLY A 327 4.15 4.33 15.42
CA GLY A 327 5.59 4.40 15.11
C GLY A 327 6.42 3.31 15.78
N SER A 328 5.80 2.36 16.51
CA SER A 328 6.54 1.31 17.22
C SER A 328 7.10 0.24 16.29
N GLU A 329 8.13 -0.47 16.75
CA GLU A 329 8.80 -1.55 16.02
C GLU A 329 7.84 -2.66 15.56
N SER A 330 6.81 -2.96 16.37
CA SER A 330 5.86 -4.05 16.08
C SER A 330 4.56 -3.58 15.41
N TRP A 331 4.44 -2.30 15.06
CA TRP A 331 3.23 -1.80 14.41
C TRP A 331 3.17 -2.20 12.93
N GLY A 332 2.06 -2.81 12.52
CA GLY A 332 1.74 -3.09 11.11
C GLY A 332 0.52 -2.30 10.66
N VAL A 333 0.60 -1.67 9.48
CA VAL A 333 -0.54 -0.97 8.87
C VAL A 333 -1.61 -1.99 8.47
N GLU A 334 -2.84 -1.75 8.88
CA GLU A 334 -3.97 -2.61 8.55
C GLU A 334 -4.41 -2.36 7.10
N TRP A 335 -4.05 -3.28 6.17
CA TRP A 335 -4.40 -3.14 4.75
C TRP A 335 -5.85 -3.47 4.47
N ILE A 336 -6.41 -4.49 5.14
CA ILE A 336 -7.82 -4.85 5.17
C ILE A 336 -8.21 -5.04 6.63
N SER A 337 -9.20 -4.30 7.10
CA SER A 337 -9.55 -4.34 8.52
C SER A 337 -11.06 -4.33 8.78
N TRP A 338 -11.43 -4.68 10.00
CA TRP A 338 -12.80 -4.50 10.49
C TRP A 338 -13.25 -3.05 10.39
N HIS A 339 -12.38 -2.10 10.75
CA HIS A 339 -12.72 -0.67 10.69
C HIS A 339 -13.05 -0.24 9.26
N GLU A 340 -12.20 -0.59 8.29
CA GLU A 340 -12.48 -0.30 6.88
C GLU A 340 -13.80 -0.94 6.44
N ASN A 341 -13.99 -2.23 6.75
CA ASN A 341 -15.20 -2.94 6.37
C ASN A 341 -16.45 -2.25 6.91
N GLN A 342 -16.41 -1.78 8.17
CA GLN A 342 -17.52 -1.04 8.77
C GLN A 342 -17.71 0.35 8.12
N PHE A 343 -16.64 1.04 7.73
CA PHE A 343 -16.77 2.28 6.98
C PHE A 343 -17.38 2.07 5.59
N ILE A 344 -17.06 0.97 4.90
CA ILE A 344 -17.76 0.57 3.66
C ILE A 344 -19.26 0.38 3.92
N ILE A 345 -19.61 -0.33 4.99
CA ILE A 345 -21.03 -0.54 5.39
C ILE A 345 -21.72 0.81 5.67
N ALA A 346 -21.10 1.68 6.49
CA ALA A 346 -21.68 2.97 6.84
C ALA A 346 -21.91 3.87 5.61
N GLU A 347 -20.96 3.90 4.71
CA GLU A 347 -21.05 4.66 3.45
C GLU A 347 -22.15 4.09 2.55
N CYS A 348 -22.19 2.78 2.32
CA CYS A 348 -23.22 2.15 1.51
C CYS A 348 -24.61 2.35 2.10
N GLN A 349 -24.78 2.23 3.43
CA GLN A 349 -26.04 2.51 4.12
C GLN A 349 -26.51 3.94 3.86
N TYR A 350 -25.61 4.93 3.97
CA TYR A 350 -25.91 6.32 3.66
C TYR A 350 -26.39 6.48 2.21
N GLN A 351 -25.66 5.97 1.25
CA GLN A 351 -25.95 6.11 -0.18
C GLN A 351 -27.25 5.39 -0.58
N LEU A 352 -27.66 4.38 0.17
CA LEU A 352 -28.94 3.66 0.00
C LEU A 352 -30.10 4.27 0.79
N GLY A 353 -29.90 5.45 1.40
CA GLY A 353 -30.94 6.17 2.15
C GLY A 353 -31.21 5.64 3.56
N GLN A 354 -30.32 4.79 4.10
CA GLN A 354 -30.41 4.22 5.45
C GLN A 354 -29.59 5.08 6.42
N GLU A 355 -29.91 6.38 6.51
CA GLU A 355 -29.06 7.35 7.23
C GLU A 355 -28.95 7.06 8.74
N GLN A 356 -30.00 6.58 9.38
CA GLN A 356 -29.96 6.27 10.81
C GLN A 356 -29.07 5.05 11.10
N GLU A 357 -29.13 4.03 10.27
CA GLU A 357 -28.28 2.84 10.34
C GLU A 357 -26.82 3.24 10.10
N SER A 358 -26.57 4.07 9.12
CA SER A 358 -25.25 4.62 8.80
C SER A 358 -24.66 5.40 9.99
N LEU A 359 -25.44 6.26 10.63
CA LEU A 359 -25.01 7.00 11.83
C LEU A 359 -24.71 6.06 13.01
N ASN A 360 -25.52 5.02 13.19
CA ASN A 360 -25.32 4.02 14.23
C ASN A 360 -24.02 3.23 13.97
N THR A 361 -23.79 2.82 12.72
CA THR A 361 -22.56 2.13 12.29
C THR A 361 -21.34 3.02 12.53
N LEU A 362 -21.38 4.30 12.14
CA LEU A 362 -20.30 5.26 12.39
C LEU A 362 -19.95 5.36 13.88
N ASN A 363 -20.96 5.55 14.76
CA ASN A 363 -20.72 5.66 16.20
C ASN A 363 -20.19 4.36 16.81
N ASN A 364 -20.58 3.20 16.27
CA ASN A 364 -20.02 1.91 16.67
C ASN A 364 -18.52 1.80 16.29
N ILE A 365 -18.15 2.22 15.08
CA ILE A 365 -16.73 2.28 14.63
C ILE A 365 -15.93 3.14 15.61
N LEU A 366 -16.40 4.35 15.89
CA LEU A 366 -15.70 5.30 16.76
C LEU A 366 -15.60 4.78 18.20
N SER A 367 -16.62 4.08 18.68
CA SER A 367 -16.58 3.44 20.00
C SER A 367 -15.52 2.33 20.08
N ASN A 368 -15.40 1.54 19.03
CA ASN A 368 -14.41 0.46 18.95
C ASN A 368 -12.98 1.03 18.81
N LEU A 369 -12.77 2.01 17.92
CA LEU A 369 -11.50 2.71 17.79
C LEU A 369 -11.07 3.35 19.12
N GLU A 370 -11.97 4.00 19.84
CA GLU A 370 -11.68 4.55 21.16
C GLU A 370 -11.23 3.48 22.13
N GLN A 371 -11.92 2.33 22.15
CA GLN A 371 -11.54 1.20 22.99
C GLN A 371 -10.14 0.64 22.61
N LYS A 372 -9.85 0.51 21.32
CA LYS A 372 -8.54 0.10 20.80
C LYS A 372 -7.45 1.05 21.32
N TRP A 373 -7.63 2.35 21.15
CA TRP A 373 -6.63 3.35 21.52
C TRP A 373 -6.50 3.59 23.02
N ARG A 374 -7.53 3.31 23.81
CA ARG A 374 -7.45 3.31 25.29
C ARG A 374 -6.51 2.23 25.83
N GLY A 375 -6.16 1.25 25.05
CA GLY A 375 -5.09 0.30 25.39
C GLY A 375 -3.70 0.96 25.48
N PHE A 376 -3.51 2.09 24.79
CA PHE A 376 -2.27 2.88 24.79
C PHE A 376 -2.39 4.15 25.62
N ASP A 377 -3.46 4.91 25.46
CA ASP A 377 -3.79 6.09 26.27
C ASP A 377 -5.19 5.93 26.89
N PRO A 378 -5.29 5.65 28.20
CA PRO A 378 -6.60 5.49 28.88
C PRO A 378 -7.53 6.70 28.77
N ASN A 379 -6.99 7.89 28.46
CA ASN A 379 -7.77 9.12 28.32
C ASN A 379 -8.21 9.37 26.86
N CYS A 380 -7.82 8.52 25.93
CA CYS A 380 -8.22 8.67 24.53
C CYS A 380 -9.76 8.71 24.41
N GLN A 381 -10.26 9.77 23.79
CA GLN A 381 -11.66 9.98 23.49
C GLN A 381 -11.80 10.36 22.02
N LEU A 382 -12.79 9.77 21.36
CA LEU A 382 -13.13 10.09 19.98
C LEU A 382 -14.49 10.80 19.90
N PRO A 383 -14.74 11.59 18.86
CA PRO A 383 -16.01 12.25 18.63
C PRO A 383 -17.21 11.27 18.64
N ARG A 384 -18.38 11.75 18.99
CA ARG A 384 -19.66 11.06 18.85
C ARG A 384 -20.64 12.00 18.17
N TYR A 385 -21.42 11.44 17.28
CA TYR A 385 -22.32 12.21 16.43
C TYR A 385 -23.78 11.83 16.74
N SER A 386 -24.62 12.85 16.84
CA SER A 386 -26.05 12.70 17.02
C SER A 386 -26.78 13.81 16.27
N ASN A 387 -28.01 13.55 15.82
CA ASN A 387 -28.84 14.52 15.12
C ASN A 387 -28.18 15.11 13.86
N ILE A 388 -27.39 14.31 13.16
CA ILE A 388 -26.73 14.65 11.91
C ILE A 388 -27.30 13.78 10.79
N ASN A 389 -27.56 14.38 9.63
CA ASN A 389 -28.14 13.69 8.47
C ASN A 389 -27.71 14.36 7.16
N GLY A 390 -28.15 13.79 6.03
CA GLY A 390 -27.87 14.34 4.70
C GLY A 390 -26.37 14.53 4.41
N PRO A 391 -25.99 15.54 3.62
CA PRO A 391 -24.59 15.75 3.22
C PRO A 391 -23.61 15.92 4.40
N ASP A 392 -24.08 16.42 5.55
CA ASP A 392 -23.23 16.54 6.73
C ASP A 392 -22.88 15.19 7.35
N LEU A 393 -23.80 14.21 7.34
CA LEU A 393 -23.52 12.85 7.76
C LEU A 393 -22.49 12.20 6.84
N PHE A 394 -22.67 12.30 5.53
CA PHE A 394 -21.72 11.76 4.56
C PHE A 394 -20.32 12.33 4.74
N ARG A 395 -20.21 13.66 4.82
CA ARG A 395 -18.93 14.33 5.06
C ARG A 395 -18.24 13.82 6.34
N VAL A 396 -19.00 13.63 7.41
CA VAL A 396 -18.44 13.11 8.68
C VAL A 396 -17.98 11.68 8.53
N ILE A 397 -18.77 10.80 7.89
CA ILE A 397 -18.35 9.41 7.63
C ILE A 397 -17.00 9.37 6.91
N MET A 398 -16.86 10.13 5.83
CA MET A 398 -15.64 10.14 5.02
C MET A 398 -14.45 10.79 5.75
N ASN A 399 -14.68 11.85 6.52
CA ASN A 399 -13.63 12.45 7.34
C ASN A 399 -13.18 11.50 8.46
N GLU A 400 -14.08 10.78 9.11
CA GLU A 400 -13.72 9.79 10.12
C GLU A 400 -13.00 8.59 9.50
N LYS A 401 -13.41 8.13 8.31
CA LYS A 401 -12.69 7.12 7.54
C LYS A 401 -11.25 7.56 7.24
N TYR A 402 -11.07 8.79 6.72
CA TYR A 402 -9.75 9.36 6.44
C TYR A 402 -8.85 9.38 7.70
N LYS A 403 -9.38 9.81 8.86
CA LYS A 403 -8.65 9.81 10.13
C LYS A 403 -8.31 8.39 10.62
N ALA A 404 -9.24 7.43 10.44
CA ALA A 404 -9.06 6.05 10.88
C ALA A 404 -8.12 5.24 9.99
N MET A 405 -8.15 5.50 8.67
CA MET A 405 -7.29 4.86 7.66
C MET A 405 -5.92 5.54 7.55
N PHE A 406 -5.35 5.95 8.69
CA PHE A 406 -4.02 6.56 8.75
C PHE A 406 -2.95 5.59 8.24
N LEU A 407 -2.05 6.06 7.37
CA LEU A 407 -1.01 5.32 6.65
C LEU A 407 -1.50 4.31 5.59
N ASN A 408 -2.81 4.15 5.40
CA ASN A 408 -3.36 3.23 4.42
C ASN A 408 -3.54 3.92 3.05
N MET A 409 -3.03 3.29 2.00
CA MET A 409 -3.07 3.84 0.64
C MET A 409 -4.49 3.97 0.06
N GLN A 410 -5.50 3.26 0.60
CA GLN A 410 -6.89 3.39 0.17
C GLN A 410 -7.44 4.84 0.30
N SER A 411 -6.82 5.65 1.16
CA SER A 411 -7.20 7.06 1.36
C SER A 411 -7.24 7.89 0.07
N ILE A 412 -6.39 7.61 -0.92
CA ILE A 412 -6.38 8.32 -2.20
C ILE A 412 -7.62 7.96 -3.05
N SER A 413 -8.01 6.68 -3.08
CA SER A 413 -9.19 6.23 -3.83
C SER A 413 -10.48 6.75 -3.21
N ASP A 414 -10.56 6.72 -1.87
CA ASP A 414 -11.70 7.28 -1.15
C ASP A 414 -11.84 8.79 -1.41
N TRP A 415 -10.73 9.54 -1.37
CA TRP A 415 -10.74 10.96 -1.67
C TRP A 415 -11.15 11.27 -3.12
N ARG A 416 -10.56 10.58 -4.10
CA ARG A 416 -10.91 10.78 -5.52
C ARG A 416 -12.39 10.58 -5.78
N ARG A 417 -12.95 9.54 -5.18
CA ARG A 417 -14.34 9.15 -5.35
C ARG A 417 -15.33 10.09 -4.67
N THR A 418 -14.98 10.62 -3.49
CA THR A 418 -15.92 11.35 -2.62
C THR A 418 -15.63 12.83 -2.47
N GLY A 419 -14.42 13.26 -2.79
CA GLY A 419 -13.95 14.64 -2.55
C GLY A 419 -13.65 14.95 -1.09
N PHE A 420 -13.66 13.96 -0.19
CA PHE A 420 -13.38 14.15 1.24
C PHE A 420 -12.12 13.42 1.70
N PRO A 421 -11.33 14.03 2.63
CA PRO A 421 -11.54 15.35 3.24
C PRO A 421 -11.36 16.49 2.24
N LEU A 422 -11.96 17.65 2.56
CA LEU A 422 -11.66 18.87 1.84
C LEU A 422 -10.26 19.35 2.21
N PHE A 423 -9.37 19.41 1.24
CA PHE A 423 -8.05 19.97 1.42
C PHE A 423 -8.15 21.50 1.41
N ILE A 424 -7.98 22.11 2.58
CA ILE A 424 -8.11 23.55 2.78
C ILE A 424 -6.86 24.04 3.50
N ASP A 425 -6.24 25.09 3.01
CA ASP A 425 -5.15 25.74 3.71
C ASP A 425 -5.65 26.52 4.94
N LYS A 426 -4.70 26.96 5.78
CA LYS A 426 -4.99 27.75 6.97
C LYS A 426 -5.69 29.10 6.71
N ASN A 427 -5.77 29.54 5.44
CA ASN A 427 -6.46 30.76 5.02
C ASN A 427 -7.85 30.46 4.45
N GLY A 428 -8.29 29.19 4.42
CA GLY A 428 -9.58 28.79 3.88
C GLY A 428 -9.59 28.57 2.37
N ASN A 429 -8.43 28.63 1.70
CA ASN A 429 -8.29 28.31 0.29
C ASN A 429 -7.96 26.82 0.11
N SER A 430 -8.22 26.27 -1.09
CA SER A 430 -7.79 24.90 -1.34
C SER A 430 -6.25 24.81 -1.26
N THR A 431 -5.77 23.85 -0.46
CA THR A 431 -4.35 23.53 -0.39
C THR A 431 -4.00 22.67 -1.56
N GLU A 432 -3.36 23.27 -2.50
CA GLU A 432 -2.99 22.64 -3.73
C GLU A 432 -1.50 22.80 -3.96
N CYS A 433 -0.93 21.78 -4.52
CA CYS A 433 0.25 21.97 -5.32
C CYS A 433 -0.14 22.74 -6.59
N GLU A 434 0.78 23.31 -7.33
CA GLU A 434 0.48 24.17 -8.50
C GLU A 434 -0.49 23.56 -9.53
N GLY A 435 -0.62 22.24 -9.61
CA GLY A 435 -1.52 21.50 -10.50
C GLY A 435 -2.78 20.94 -9.84
N GLY A 436 -3.00 21.20 -8.55
CA GLY A 436 -4.09 20.60 -7.76
C GLY A 436 -3.64 19.47 -6.84
N ILE A 437 -4.58 18.67 -6.35
CA ILE A 437 -4.27 17.49 -5.52
C ILE A 437 -3.87 16.32 -6.43
N PRO A 438 -2.74 15.63 -6.15
CA PRO A 438 -2.33 14.47 -6.94
C PRO A 438 -3.38 13.36 -6.95
N ARG A 439 -3.61 12.81 -8.15
CA ARG A 439 -4.65 11.82 -8.40
C ARG A 439 -4.11 10.45 -8.75
N ARG A 440 -2.85 10.38 -9.18
CA ARG A 440 -2.19 9.12 -9.57
C ARG A 440 -0.68 9.22 -9.39
N LEU A 441 0.01 8.11 -9.54
CA LEU A 441 1.46 8.07 -9.64
C LEU A 441 1.91 8.18 -11.10
N LEU A 442 3.14 8.69 -11.31
CA LEU A 442 3.82 8.68 -12.61
C LEU A 442 4.20 7.25 -12.99
N TYR A 443 4.22 6.95 -14.28
CA TYR A 443 4.89 5.73 -14.74
C TYR A 443 6.40 5.85 -14.53
N PRO A 444 7.09 4.75 -14.15
CA PRO A 444 8.53 4.76 -13.93
C PRO A 444 9.32 5.15 -15.17
N GLU A 445 10.46 5.81 -14.96
CA GLU A 445 11.30 6.27 -16.07
C GLU A 445 11.81 5.10 -16.93
N LEU A 446 12.19 4.00 -16.27
CA LEU A 446 12.69 2.81 -16.96
C LEU A 446 11.60 2.18 -17.83
N GLU A 447 10.36 2.04 -17.31
CA GLU A 447 9.23 1.51 -18.07
C GLU A 447 8.95 2.35 -19.31
N LYS A 448 8.93 3.69 -19.19
CA LYS A 448 8.77 4.61 -20.33
C LYS A 448 9.86 4.45 -21.41
N LYS A 449 11.05 4.01 -21.03
CA LYS A 449 12.19 3.82 -21.97
C LYS A 449 12.19 2.45 -22.63
N THR A 450 11.62 1.45 -21.98
CA THR A 450 11.75 0.04 -22.40
C THR A 450 10.46 -0.57 -22.93
N ASN A 451 9.30 0.05 -22.71
CA ASN A 451 8.01 -0.43 -23.19
C ASN A 451 7.30 0.66 -24.00
N SER A 452 7.17 0.45 -25.29
CA SER A 452 6.50 1.40 -26.20
C SER A 452 4.97 1.49 -26.00
N ASN A 453 4.38 0.60 -25.19
CA ASN A 453 2.95 0.57 -24.89
C ASN A 453 2.55 1.44 -23.70
N VAL A 454 3.51 2.12 -23.03
CA VAL A 454 3.19 3.06 -21.94
C VAL A 454 2.21 4.12 -22.44
N PRO A 455 1.05 4.34 -21.79
CA PRO A 455 0.08 5.32 -22.21
C PRO A 455 0.67 6.73 -22.34
N PRO A 456 0.29 7.50 -23.38
CA PRO A 456 0.78 8.86 -23.56
C PRO A 456 0.17 9.81 -22.51
N GLY A 457 0.94 10.82 -22.13
CA GLY A 457 0.55 11.78 -21.11
C GLY A 457 0.73 11.16 -19.71
N ASP A 458 1.50 11.80 -18.88
CA ASP A 458 1.85 11.26 -17.58
C ASP A 458 2.01 12.40 -16.59
N SER A 459 0.89 12.75 -15.96
CA SER A 459 0.87 13.74 -14.88
C SER A 459 0.21 13.13 -13.63
N ILE A 460 0.74 13.48 -12.47
CA ILE A 460 0.14 13.07 -11.18
C ILE A 460 -1.27 13.67 -10.98
N PHE A 461 -1.65 14.65 -11.78
CA PHE A 461 -2.97 15.31 -11.74
C PHE A 461 -3.97 14.70 -12.72
N ASP A 462 -3.52 13.77 -13.59
CA ASP A 462 -4.42 13.09 -14.52
C ASP A 462 -5.37 12.16 -13.75
N ARG A 463 -6.60 12.07 -14.25
CA ARG A 463 -7.60 11.18 -13.69
C ARG A 463 -7.34 9.74 -14.10
N VAL A 464 -7.63 8.81 -13.22
CA VAL A 464 -7.75 7.38 -13.54
C VAL A 464 -9.21 7.06 -13.89
N GLU A 465 -9.45 5.87 -14.42
CA GLU A 465 -10.75 5.50 -15.00
C GLU A 465 -11.91 5.50 -13.99
N ASN A 466 -11.66 5.16 -12.73
CA ASN A 466 -12.65 5.19 -11.65
C ASN A 466 -12.71 6.52 -10.88
N ASP A 467 -12.00 7.54 -11.34
CA ASP A 467 -12.02 8.88 -10.73
C ASP A 467 -13.09 9.73 -11.41
N PRO A 468 -14.25 10.02 -10.76
CA PRO A 468 -15.36 10.71 -11.37
C PRO A 468 -15.02 12.15 -11.77
N SER A 469 -15.80 12.70 -12.66
CA SER A 469 -15.60 14.06 -13.23
C SER A 469 -15.97 15.18 -12.24
#